data_849cd7b90a55832ac7b16fc2c20fa036
#
_entry.id   849cd7b90a55832ac7b16fc2c20fa036
#
_cell.length_a   1.000
_cell.length_b   1.000
_cell.length_c   1.000
_cell.angle_alpha   90.00
_cell.angle_beta   90.00
_cell.angle_gamma   90.00
#
_symmetry.space_group_name_H-M   'P 1'
#
loop_
_entity.id
_entity.type
_entity.pdbx_description
1 polymer ?
#
loop_
_entity_poly.entity_id
_entity_poly.type
_entity_poly.pdbx_seq_one_letter_code
_entity_poly.pdbx_strand_id
1 'polypeptide(L)'
;ELTGKMADVGSDSELAGRLQMEALAKAMNGKGNVAILMGDLANEATRDRTKGVEEVAAKFPGIKIVQKQTAKFTRNDAVDVVSNWMTAGDEINAIASNNDEMAIGALQALGKNPDKILIAGVDGTPDALQMLKQGKMVATVFQDAQGQGEGAVQTAIKLVNGEKVQKVINIPYQLITKENMEQFTKRNLK
;
A
#
# COMPACT_ATOMS: atom_id res chain seq x y z
N GLU A 1 4.92 18.53 17.64
CA GLU A 1 6.31 18.94 17.40
C GLU A 1 7.27 18.05 18.21
N LEU A 2 8.33 17.55 17.55
CA LEU A 2 9.40 16.79 18.21
C LEU A 2 10.27 17.77 19.01
N THR A 3 10.32 17.59 20.32
CA THR A 3 11.09 18.43 21.25
C THR A 3 12.17 17.62 21.95
N GLY A 4 13.30 18.29 22.30
CA GLY A 4 14.36 17.68 23.11
C GLY A 4 15.07 16.51 22.42
N LYS A 5 15.22 15.39 23.14
CA LYS A 5 15.90 14.17 22.68
C LYS A 5 14.92 13.21 22.00
N MET A 6 14.27 13.66 20.94
CA MET A 6 13.28 12.88 20.19
C MET A 6 13.63 12.88 18.70
N ALA A 7 13.41 11.75 18.05
CA ALA A 7 13.47 11.62 16.61
C ALA A 7 12.33 10.71 16.14
N ASP A 8 11.81 11.00 14.95
CA ASP A 8 10.88 10.15 14.24
C ASP A 8 11.66 9.27 13.24
N VAL A 9 11.42 7.96 13.27
CA VAL A 9 11.99 7.01 12.31
C VAL A 9 10.82 6.29 11.64
N GLY A 10 10.53 6.62 10.41
CA GLY A 10 9.34 6.13 9.73
C GLY A 10 9.46 6.21 8.22
N SER A 11 8.32 6.12 7.55
CA SER A 11 8.22 6.17 6.09
C SER A 11 7.07 7.09 5.67
N ASP A 12 7.21 7.78 4.54
CA ASP A 12 6.19 8.66 3.97
C ASP A 12 5.01 7.84 3.41
N SER A 13 3.95 7.71 4.20
CA SER A 13 2.77 6.93 3.81
C SER A 13 2.00 7.54 2.62
N GLU A 14 2.05 8.86 2.40
CA GLU A 14 1.48 9.47 1.19
C GLU A 14 2.23 9.00 -0.05
N LEU A 15 3.57 8.88 0.03
CA LEU A 15 4.38 8.35 -1.08
C LEU A 15 3.96 6.91 -1.42
N ALA A 16 3.66 6.07 -0.42
CA ALA A 16 3.18 4.72 -0.69
C ALA A 16 1.89 4.72 -1.52
N GLY A 17 0.91 5.54 -1.15
CA GLY A 17 -0.32 5.72 -1.91
C GLY A 17 -0.08 6.25 -3.34
N ARG A 18 0.84 7.21 -3.49
CA ARG A 18 1.22 7.75 -4.81
C ARG A 18 1.83 6.68 -5.71
N LEU A 19 2.83 5.95 -5.21
CA LEU A 19 3.48 4.87 -5.97
C LEU A 19 2.50 3.78 -6.41
N GLN A 20 1.62 3.38 -5.51
CA GLN A 20 0.57 2.41 -5.79
C GLN A 20 -0.35 2.88 -6.91
N MET A 21 -0.87 4.10 -6.80
CA MET A 21 -1.82 4.62 -7.79
C MET A 21 -1.17 4.94 -9.12
N GLU A 22 0.10 5.36 -9.15
CA GLU A 22 0.86 5.53 -10.41
C GLU A 22 0.98 4.21 -11.17
N ALA A 23 1.25 3.11 -10.45
CA ALA A 23 1.30 1.78 -11.06
C ALA A 23 -0.07 1.36 -11.64
N LEU A 24 -1.16 1.59 -10.89
CA LEU A 24 -2.52 1.31 -11.37
C LEU A 24 -2.90 2.20 -12.55
N ALA A 25 -2.65 3.51 -12.48
CA ALA A 25 -2.97 4.44 -13.56
C ALA A 25 -2.26 4.07 -14.86
N LYS A 26 -0.99 3.66 -14.77
CA LYS A 26 -0.23 3.14 -15.92
C LYS A 26 -0.88 1.88 -16.49
N ALA A 27 -1.23 0.91 -15.65
CA ALA A 27 -1.84 -0.34 -16.08
C ALA A 27 -3.24 -0.14 -16.67
N MET A 28 -3.99 0.88 -16.20
CA MET A 28 -5.30 1.29 -16.68
C MET A 28 -5.24 2.17 -17.94
N ASN A 29 -4.06 2.53 -18.43
CA ASN A 29 -3.89 3.54 -19.49
C ASN A 29 -4.58 4.88 -19.17
N GLY A 30 -4.55 5.30 -17.91
CA GLY A 30 -5.05 6.59 -17.42
C GLY A 30 -6.57 6.74 -17.40
N LYS A 31 -7.36 5.66 -17.45
CA LYS A 31 -8.82 5.72 -17.46
C LYS A 31 -9.47 4.51 -16.78
N GLY A 32 -10.62 4.74 -16.14
CA GLY A 32 -11.45 3.71 -15.50
C GLY A 32 -11.84 4.07 -14.07
N ASN A 33 -12.57 3.17 -13.45
CA ASN A 33 -13.11 3.32 -12.09
C ASN A 33 -12.21 2.64 -11.08
N VAL A 34 -11.83 3.37 -10.02
CA VAL A 34 -10.98 2.89 -8.94
C VAL A 34 -11.80 2.80 -7.65
N ALA A 35 -11.68 1.70 -6.94
CA ALA A 35 -12.12 1.55 -5.57
C ALA A 35 -10.92 1.59 -4.61
N ILE A 36 -11.10 2.16 -3.42
CA ILE A 36 -10.07 2.20 -2.38
C ILE A 36 -10.51 1.34 -1.20
N LEU A 37 -9.73 0.30 -0.90
CA LEU A 37 -9.82 -0.44 0.35
C LEU A 37 -8.97 0.26 1.41
N MET A 38 -9.65 0.91 2.36
CA MET A 38 -8.99 1.65 3.43
C MET A 38 -8.72 0.76 4.64
N GLY A 39 -7.62 1.03 5.33
CA GLY A 39 -7.31 0.43 6.61
C GLY A 39 -8.22 0.92 7.74
N ASP A 40 -7.79 0.76 8.99
CA ASP A 40 -8.47 1.34 10.14
C ASP A 40 -8.45 2.87 10.07
N LEU A 41 -9.60 3.51 10.21
CA LEU A 41 -9.76 4.96 10.04
C LEU A 41 -9.03 5.77 11.12
N ALA A 42 -8.76 5.18 12.28
CA ALA A 42 -7.97 5.82 13.34
C ALA A 42 -6.46 5.83 13.03
N ASN A 43 -6.01 5.00 12.08
CA ASN A 43 -4.60 4.88 11.75
C ASN A 43 -4.16 5.98 10.76
N GLU A 44 -3.02 6.61 11.04
CA GLU A 44 -2.45 7.66 10.19
C GLU A 44 -2.11 7.13 8.78
N ALA A 45 -1.50 5.96 8.69
CA ALA A 45 -1.17 5.36 7.40
C ALA A 45 -2.40 5.17 6.49
N THR A 46 -3.59 4.91 7.05
CA THR A 46 -4.83 4.83 6.27
C THR A 46 -5.15 6.15 5.59
N ARG A 47 -5.08 7.27 6.34
CA ARG A 47 -5.37 8.60 5.79
C ARG A 47 -4.38 8.98 4.71
N ASP A 48 -3.09 8.78 5.01
CA ASP A 48 -2.00 9.24 4.16
C ASP A 48 -1.90 8.40 2.88
N ARG A 49 -1.98 7.06 2.98
CA ARG A 49 -2.01 6.17 1.80
C ARG A 49 -3.21 6.50 0.91
N THR A 50 -4.40 6.68 1.51
CA THR A 50 -5.60 7.06 0.77
C THR A 50 -5.44 8.42 0.09
N LYS A 51 -4.90 9.43 0.78
CA LYS A 51 -4.61 10.75 0.23
C LYS A 51 -3.66 10.67 -0.97
N GLY A 52 -2.57 9.89 -0.86
CA GLY A 52 -1.63 9.68 -1.96
C GLY A 52 -2.29 9.06 -3.20
N VAL A 53 -3.20 8.10 -3.01
CA VAL A 53 -4.00 7.52 -4.10
C VAL A 53 -4.88 8.58 -4.76
N GLU A 54 -5.60 9.39 -3.97
CA GLU A 54 -6.49 10.45 -4.47
C GLU A 54 -5.72 11.53 -5.23
N GLU A 55 -4.56 11.95 -4.73
CA GLU A 55 -3.70 12.94 -5.38
C GLU A 55 -3.24 12.51 -6.78
N VAL A 56 -2.88 11.23 -6.93
CA VAL A 56 -2.46 10.72 -8.24
C VAL A 56 -3.66 10.51 -9.16
N ALA A 57 -4.76 9.94 -8.65
CA ALA A 57 -5.97 9.76 -9.44
C ALA A 57 -6.47 11.09 -10.04
N ALA A 58 -6.40 12.17 -9.27
CA ALA A 58 -6.82 13.52 -9.71
C ALA A 58 -5.99 14.06 -10.89
N LYS A 59 -4.78 13.55 -11.14
CA LYS A 59 -3.97 13.93 -12.31
C LYS A 59 -4.44 13.30 -13.62
N PHE A 60 -5.32 12.32 -13.55
CA PHE A 60 -5.84 11.58 -14.70
C PHE A 60 -7.34 11.83 -14.87
N PRO A 61 -7.79 12.73 -15.77
CA PRO A 61 -9.21 13.04 -15.94
C PRO A 61 -10.09 11.84 -16.32
N GLY A 62 -9.49 10.79 -16.86
CA GLY A 62 -10.18 9.53 -17.20
C GLY A 62 -10.35 8.57 -16.03
N ILE A 63 -9.74 8.83 -14.86
CA ILE A 63 -9.84 7.98 -13.68
C ILE A 63 -10.87 8.58 -12.73
N LYS A 64 -11.77 7.73 -12.23
CA LYS A 64 -12.77 8.10 -11.21
C LYS A 64 -12.63 7.20 -9.99
N ILE A 65 -12.61 7.79 -8.80
CA ILE A 65 -12.75 7.02 -7.55
C ILE A 65 -14.25 6.86 -7.30
N VAL A 66 -14.72 5.61 -7.38
CA VAL A 66 -16.15 5.28 -7.29
C VAL A 66 -16.54 4.69 -5.94
N GLN A 67 -15.61 4.07 -5.24
CA GLN A 67 -15.83 3.49 -3.92
C GLN A 67 -14.64 3.76 -2.98
N LYS A 68 -14.96 4.00 -1.70
CA LYS A 68 -13.98 4.05 -0.60
C LYS A 68 -14.62 3.41 0.63
N GLN A 69 -14.06 2.32 1.13
CA GLN A 69 -14.58 1.65 2.32
C GLN A 69 -13.46 1.05 3.16
N THR A 70 -13.62 1.12 4.49
CA THR A 70 -12.67 0.50 5.41
C THR A 70 -12.84 -1.01 5.46
N ALA A 71 -11.72 -1.72 5.39
CA ALA A 71 -11.59 -3.14 5.67
C ALA A 71 -10.53 -3.39 6.76
N LYS A 72 -10.20 -2.36 7.57
CA LYS A 72 -9.45 -2.39 8.85
C LYS A 72 -8.12 -3.14 8.79
N PHE A 73 -7.45 -3.12 7.64
CA PHE A 73 -6.22 -3.88 7.37
C PHE A 73 -6.37 -5.40 7.42
N THR A 74 -7.59 -5.94 7.44
CA THR A 74 -7.81 -7.38 7.53
C THR A 74 -8.26 -7.99 6.20
N ARG A 75 -7.81 -9.22 5.95
CA ARG A 75 -8.17 -10.00 4.76
C ARG A 75 -9.66 -10.30 4.72
N ASN A 76 -10.24 -10.71 5.85
CA ASN A 76 -11.64 -11.11 5.92
C ASN A 76 -12.59 -9.93 5.69
N ASP A 77 -12.35 -8.78 6.34
CA ASP A 77 -13.19 -7.60 6.11
C ASP A 77 -13.11 -7.14 4.64
N ALA A 78 -11.94 -7.30 4.00
CA ALA A 78 -11.79 -6.98 2.57
C ALA A 78 -12.58 -7.92 1.66
N VAL A 79 -12.64 -9.22 2.01
CA VAL A 79 -13.51 -10.18 1.29
C VAL A 79 -14.97 -9.72 1.34
N ASP A 80 -15.46 -9.35 2.52
CA ASP A 80 -16.85 -8.92 2.69
C ASP A 80 -17.13 -7.63 1.92
N VAL A 81 -16.24 -6.63 2.04
CA VAL A 81 -16.39 -5.34 1.34
C VAL A 81 -16.43 -5.52 -0.16
N VAL A 82 -15.48 -6.25 -0.74
CA VAL A 82 -15.41 -6.43 -2.20
C VAL A 82 -16.57 -7.31 -2.69
N SER A 83 -16.98 -8.34 -1.94
CA SER A 83 -18.15 -9.14 -2.29
C SER A 83 -19.43 -8.28 -2.35
N ASN A 84 -19.58 -7.33 -1.43
CA ASN A 84 -20.68 -6.39 -1.42
C ASN A 84 -20.65 -5.47 -2.66
N TRP A 85 -19.50 -4.91 -3.02
CA TRP A 85 -19.36 -4.11 -4.25
C TRP A 85 -19.73 -4.89 -5.49
N MET A 86 -19.27 -6.14 -5.61
CA MET A 86 -19.61 -6.99 -6.76
C MET A 86 -21.11 -7.34 -6.81
N THR A 87 -21.72 -7.59 -5.66
CA THR A 87 -23.15 -7.88 -5.56
C THR A 87 -24.01 -6.66 -5.89
N ALA A 88 -23.55 -5.46 -5.52
CA ALA A 88 -24.21 -4.20 -5.86
C ALA A 88 -24.11 -3.85 -7.36
N GLY A 89 -23.26 -4.54 -8.11
CA GLY A 89 -23.04 -4.28 -9.53
C GLY A 89 -22.12 -3.10 -9.82
N ASP A 90 -21.26 -2.74 -8.86
CA ASP A 90 -20.30 -1.64 -9.02
C ASP A 90 -19.33 -1.92 -10.18
N GLU A 91 -19.23 -0.99 -11.10
CA GLU A 91 -18.26 -1.05 -12.19
C GLU A 91 -16.88 -0.60 -11.69
N ILE A 92 -16.05 -1.54 -11.25
CA ILE A 92 -14.70 -1.30 -10.75
C ILE A 92 -13.68 -1.89 -11.73
N ASN A 93 -12.70 -1.10 -12.13
CA ASN A 93 -11.59 -1.52 -13.00
C ASN A 93 -10.30 -1.76 -12.21
N ALA A 94 -10.13 -1.08 -11.08
CA ALA A 94 -8.97 -1.27 -10.22
C ALA A 94 -9.30 -1.07 -8.74
N ILE A 95 -8.54 -1.77 -7.88
CA ILE A 95 -8.61 -1.62 -6.44
C ILE A 95 -7.22 -1.19 -5.93
N ALA A 96 -7.17 0.00 -5.31
CA ALA A 96 -6.05 0.47 -4.53
C ALA A 96 -6.27 0.07 -3.06
N SER A 97 -5.50 -0.87 -2.57
CA SER A 97 -5.63 -1.37 -1.20
C SER A 97 -4.56 -0.77 -0.29
N ASN A 98 -4.94 -0.22 0.85
CA ASN A 98 -3.99 0.38 1.79
C ASN A 98 -2.98 -0.63 2.36
N ASN A 99 -3.20 -1.95 2.24
CA ASN A 99 -2.20 -2.98 2.51
C ASN A 99 -2.38 -4.24 1.67
N ASP A 100 -1.42 -5.16 1.74
CA ASP A 100 -1.42 -6.41 0.98
C ASP A 100 -2.46 -7.42 1.48
N GLU A 101 -2.72 -7.48 2.79
CA GLU A 101 -3.72 -8.40 3.35
C GLU A 101 -5.11 -8.12 2.76
N MET A 102 -5.51 -6.85 2.70
CA MET A 102 -6.77 -6.47 2.08
C MET A 102 -6.76 -6.69 0.56
N ALA A 103 -5.61 -6.47 -0.11
CA ALA A 103 -5.46 -6.75 -1.54
C ALA A 103 -5.68 -8.24 -1.84
N ILE A 104 -5.15 -9.12 -1.00
CA ILE A 104 -5.35 -10.57 -1.11
C ILE A 104 -6.81 -10.94 -0.80
N GLY A 105 -7.42 -10.30 0.18
CA GLY A 105 -8.86 -10.45 0.45
C GLY A 105 -9.72 -10.07 -0.76
N ALA A 106 -9.38 -8.98 -1.44
CA ALA A 106 -10.04 -8.58 -2.69
C ALA A 106 -9.92 -9.66 -3.77
N LEU A 107 -8.71 -10.23 -3.96
CA LEU A 107 -8.50 -11.34 -4.89
C LEU A 107 -9.37 -12.57 -4.56
N GLN A 108 -9.52 -12.88 -3.28
CA GLN A 108 -10.36 -13.99 -2.83
C GLN A 108 -11.84 -13.73 -3.14
N ALA A 109 -12.34 -12.52 -2.90
CA ALA A 109 -13.71 -12.14 -3.23
C ALA A 109 -14.02 -12.22 -4.72
N LEU A 110 -13.07 -11.85 -5.57
CA LEU A 110 -13.21 -11.91 -7.03
C LEU A 110 -13.17 -13.36 -7.58
N GLY A 111 -12.66 -14.31 -6.82
CA GLY A 111 -12.72 -15.75 -7.10
C GLY A 111 -12.07 -16.13 -8.44
N LYS A 112 -12.87 -16.73 -9.35
CA LYS A 112 -12.38 -17.25 -10.64
C LYS A 112 -12.15 -16.18 -11.72
N ASN A 113 -12.54 -14.94 -11.50
CA ASN A 113 -12.42 -13.85 -12.46
C ASN A 113 -11.56 -12.67 -11.97
N PRO A 114 -10.38 -12.93 -11.35
CA PRO A 114 -9.53 -11.86 -10.81
C PRO A 114 -8.94 -10.96 -11.91
N ASP A 115 -8.82 -11.48 -13.15
CA ASP A 115 -8.12 -10.80 -14.25
C ASP A 115 -8.85 -9.58 -14.80
N LYS A 116 -10.09 -9.34 -14.36
CA LYS A 116 -10.88 -8.18 -14.80
C LYS A 116 -10.63 -6.91 -13.99
N ILE A 117 -10.12 -7.04 -12.77
CA ILE A 117 -9.89 -5.92 -11.85
C ILE A 117 -8.43 -5.89 -11.46
N LEU A 118 -7.77 -4.79 -11.76
CA LEU A 118 -6.37 -4.57 -11.42
C LEU A 118 -6.23 -4.28 -9.93
N ILE A 119 -5.29 -4.93 -9.25
CA ILE A 119 -5.11 -4.76 -7.80
C ILE A 119 -3.67 -4.38 -7.48
N ALA A 120 -3.52 -3.38 -6.62
CA ALA A 120 -2.25 -3.05 -6.01
C ALA A 120 -2.38 -2.94 -4.49
N GLY A 121 -1.31 -3.30 -3.79
CA GLY A 121 -1.21 -3.30 -2.33
C GLY A 121 -0.07 -2.42 -1.81
N VAL A 122 0.16 -2.51 -0.52
CA VAL A 122 1.29 -1.92 0.22
C VAL A 122 1.72 -2.95 1.26
N ASP A 123 2.97 -3.06 1.53
CA ASP A 123 3.80 -3.75 2.50
C ASP A 123 4.89 -4.60 1.81
N GLY A 124 4.61 -5.22 0.66
CA GLY A 124 5.54 -6.12 -0.03
C GLY A 124 5.62 -7.48 0.65
N THR A 125 4.50 -8.00 1.18
CA THR A 125 4.47 -9.29 1.89
C THR A 125 4.82 -10.47 0.98
N PRO A 126 5.31 -11.60 1.53
CA PRO A 126 5.59 -12.81 0.75
C PRO A 126 4.38 -13.29 -0.07
N ASP A 127 3.18 -13.23 0.52
CA ASP A 127 1.94 -13.61 -0.16
C ASP A 127 1.64 -12.68 -1.35
N ALA A 128 1.81 -11.36 -1.18
CA ALA A 128 1.63 -10.39 -2.27
C ALA A 128 2.66 -10.58 -3.39
N LEU A 129 3.93 -10.87 -3.05
CA LEU A 129 4.95 -11.20 -4.05
C LEU A 129 4.58 -12.46 -4.85
N GLN A 130 3.95 -13.44 -4.21
CA GLN A 130 3.44 -14.61 -4.90
C GLN A 130 2.27 -14.25 -5.86
N MET A 131 1.37 -13.35 -5.45
CA MET A 131 0.29 -12.86 -6.32
C MET A 131 0.84 -12.05 -7.50
N LEU A 132 1.87 -11.22 -7.29
CA LEU A 132 2.59 -10.54 -8.38
C LEU A 132 3.20 -11.53 -9.37
N LYS A 133 3.89 -12.57 -8.87
CA LYS A 133 4.48 -13.61 -9.70
C LYS A 133 3.44 -14.30 -10.58
N GLN A 134 2.25 -14.55 -10.04
CA GLN A 134 1.12 -15.15 -10.75
C GLN A 134 0.39 -14.17 -11.69
N GLY A 135 0.75 -12.87 -11.69
CA GLY A 135 0.08 -11.84 -12.48
C GLY A 135 -1.30 -11.42 -11.94
N LYS A 136 -1.62 -11.79 -10.70
CA LYS A 136 -2.90 -11.44 -10.05
C LYS A 136 -2.89 -10.07 -9.39
N MET A 137 -1.72 -9.52 -9.10
CA MET A 137 -1.53 -8.14 -8.66
C MET A 137 -0.67 -7.40 -9.66
N VAL A 138 -0.89 -6.10 -9.79
CA VAL A 138 -0.11 -5.19 -10.64
C VAL A 138 1.16 -4.76 -9.92
N ALA A 139 1.03 -4.40 -8.65
CA ALA A 139 2.11 -3.90 -7.82
C ALA A 139 1.82 -4.08 -6.34
N THR A 140 2.86 -4.04 -5.54
CA THR A 140 2.80 -3.70 -4.12
C THR A 140 3.90 -2.68 -3.81
N VAL A 141 3.78 -1.95 -2.71
CA VAL A 141 4.79 -0.98 -2.27
C VAL A 141 5.49 -1.53 -1.04
N PHE A 142 6.78 -1.80 -1.16
CA PHE A 142 7.58 -2.37 -0.07
C PHE A 142 7.71 -1.40 1.09
N GLN A 143 7.31 -1.83 2.29
CA GLN A 143 7.57 -1.19 3.56
C GLN A 143 8.73 -1.92 4.25
N ASP A 144 9.87 -1.26 4.37
CA ASP A 144 11.07 -1.84 5.01
C ASP A 144 10.96 -1.81 6.53
N ALA A 145 10.16 -2.72 7.08
CA ALA A 145 9.95 -2.83 8.53
C ALA A 145 11.25 -3.13 9.29
N GLN A 146 12.15 -3.92 8.68
CA GLN A 146 13.47 -4.18 9.25
C GLN A 146 14.28 -2.89 9.31
N GLY A 147 14.36 -2.15 8.22
CA GLY A 147 15.06 -0.85 8.17
C GLY A 147 14.49 0.17 9.15
N GLN A 148 13.17 0.20 9.32
CA GLN A 148 12.52 1.05 10.34
C GLN A 148 12.94 0.64 11.76
N GLY A 149 12.93 -0.65 12.09
CA GLY A 149 13.34 -1.18 13.40
C GLY A 149 14.82 -0.92 13.68
N GLU A 150 15.71 -1.24 12.74
CA GLU A 150 17.14 -1.00 12.84
C GLU A 150 17.45 0.50 13.00
N GLY A 151 16.81 1.35 12.18
CA GLY A 151 16.95 2.80 12.24
C GLY A 151 16.49 3.37 13.57
N ALA A 152 15.38 2.88 14.12
CA ALA A 152 14.87 3.30 15.42
C ALA A 152 15.85 2.95 16.55
N VAL A 153 16.35 1.71 16.59
CA VAL A 153 17.32 1.26 17.62
C VAL A 153 18.62 2.05 17.53
N GLN A 154 19.19 2.20 16.32
CA GLN A 154 20.42 2.96 16.12
C GLN A 154 20.27 4.43 16.54
N THR A 155 19.13 5.03 16.23
CA THR A 155 18.83 6.41 16.61
C THR A 155 18.69 6.55 18.12
N ALA A 156 18.02 5.60 18.78
CA ALA A 156 17.90 5.59 20.23
C ALA A 156 19.27 5.50 20.91
N ILE A 157 20.17 4.62 20.44
CA ILE A 157 21.54 4.49 20.98
C ILE A 157 22.30 5.81 20.85
N LYS A 158 22.24 6.47 19.67
CA LYS A 158 22.89 7.78 19.48
C LYS A 158 22.36 8.84 20.45
N LEU A 159 21.04 8.90 20.64
CA LEU A 159 20.41 9.84 21.57
C LEU A 159 20.85 9.61 23.02
N VAL A 160 20.94 8.35 23.44
CA VAL A 160 21.43 7.98 24.81
C VAL A 160 22.88 8.40 24.98
N ASN A 161 23.72 8.26 23.97
CA ASN A 161 25.11 8.68 23.99
C ASN A 161 25.29 10.22 23.88
N GLY A 162 24.23 10.98 23.77
CA GLY A 162 24.27 12.43 23.65
C GLY A 162 24.67 12.95 22.27
N GLU A 163 24.64 12.09 21.27
CA GLU A 163 24.92 12.44 19.88
C GLU A 163 23.77 13.23 19.25
N LYS A 164 24.11 14.09 18.29
CA LYS A 164 23.10 14.78 17.49
C LYS A 164 22.53 13.84 16.43
N VAL A 165 21.19 13.75 16.34
CA VAL A 165 20.48 12.98 15.31
C VAL A 165 19.57 13.91 14.51
N GLN A 166 19.19 13.50 13.31
CA GLN A 166 18.14 14.17 12.55
C GLN A 166 16.79 13.99 13.26
N LYS A 167 15.93 15.00 13.19
CA LYS A 167 14.59 14.92 13.79
C LYS A 167 13.69 13.90 13.08
N VAL A 168 13.85 13.77 11.78
CA VAL A 168 13.11 12.81 10.95
C VAL A 168 14.11 11.97 10.16
N ILE A 169 14.01 10.67 10.29
CA ILE A 169 14.81 9.68 9.57
C ILE A 169 13.84 8.88 8.72
N ASN A 170 13.85 9.18 7.42
CA ASN A 170 12.95 8.55 6.47
C ASN A 170 13.53 7.22 5.95
N ILE A 171 12.78 6.14 6.11
CA ILE A 171 13.04 4.83 5.50
C ILE A 171 12.15 4.75 4.25
N PRO A 172 12.71 4.77 3.03
CA PRO A 172 11.91 4.99 1.84
C PRO A 172 11.04 3.79 1.48
N TYR A 173 9.80 4.05 1.08
CA TYR A 173 8.99 3.09 0.35
C TYR A 173 9.55 2.82 -1.04
N GLN A 174 9.37 1.61 -1.56
CA GLN A 174 9.83 1.20 -2.89
C GLN A 174 8.73 0.45 -3.64
N LEU A 175 8.46 0.85 -4.88
CA LEU A 175 7.48 0.14 -5.71
C LEU A 175 8.03 -1.23 -6.13
N ILE A 176 7.23 -2.26 -5.93
CA ILE A 176 7.50 -3.61 -6.42
C ILE A 176 6.50 -3.95 -7.53
N THR A 177 7.02 -4.32 -8.67
CA THR A 177 6.29 -4.86 -9.80
C THR A 177 6.85 -6.23 -10.17
N LYS A 178 6.23 -6.89 -11.13
CA LYS A 178 6.70 -8.21 -11.61
C LYS A 178 8.15 -8.16 -12.12
N GLU A 179 8.58 -7.03 -12.68
CA GLU A 179 9.90 -6.86 -13.29
C GLU A 179 11.03 -6.77 -12.25
N ASN A 180 10.75 -6.26 -11.04
CA ASN A 180 11.79 -6.03 -10.02
C ASN A 180 11.60 -6.85 -8.72
N MET A 181 10.54 -7.65 -8.63
CA MET A 181 10.18 -8.36 -7.39
C MET A 181 11.26 -9.32 -6.86
N GLU A 182 12.11 -9.87 -7.72
CA GLU A 182 13.15 -10.82 -7.30
C GLU A 182 14.15 -10.20 -6.30
N GLN A 183 14.36 -8.87 -6.37
CA GLN A 183 15.25 -8.14 -5.46
C GLN A 183 14.71 -8.11 -4.03
N PHE A 184 13.39 -8.24 -3.86
CA PHE A 184 12.69 -8.16 -2.57
C PHE A 184 12.40 -9.53 -1.96
N THR A 185 12.37 -10.58 -2.76
CA THR A 185 12.08 -11.96 -2.29
C THR A 185 13.08 -12.43 -1.23
N LYS A 186 14.33 -11.99 -1.34
CA LYS A 186 15.40 -12.36 -0.37
C LYS A 186 15.35 -11.54 0.93
N ARG A 187 14.75 -10.35 0.92
CA ARG A 187 14.65 -9.47 2.10
C ARG A 187 13.54 -9.88 3.05
N ASN A 188 12.44 -10.41 2.50
CA ASN A 188 11.25 -10.78 3.28
C ASN A 188 11.27 -12.22 3.82
N LEU A 189 12.34 -12.98 3.58
CA LEU A 189 12.51 -14.36 4.04
C LEU A 189 13.48 -14.49 5.23
N LYS A 190 13.91 -13.38 5.83
CA LYS A 190 14.68 -13.32 7.06
C LYS A 190 13.83 -12.69 8.14
#